data_47e68da7097dd2d8606af850b522ea3b
#
_entry.id   47e68da7097dd2d8606af850b522ea3b
#
_cell.length_a   1.000
_cell.length_b   1.000
_cell.length_c   1.000
_cell.angle_alpha   90.00
_cell.angle_beta   90.00
_cell.angle_gamma   90.00
#
_symmetry.space_group_name_H-M   'P 1'
#
loop_
_entity.id
_entity.type
_entity.pdbx_description
1 polymer ?
#
loop_
_entity_poly.entity_id
_entity_poly.type
_entity_poly.pdbx_seq_one_letter_code
_entity_poly.pdbx_strand_id
1 'polypeptide(L)'
;LHLAGNVIASLIFVGAVGRWLGSGVAAGLMLAAAVAANLLTAAVHGPGHDSVGASTATFAALGIVSGLQLVRRWRLGPLRRRAWLPIGAGLALFAMLGVGERADVLAHLFGLLVGALVGVVVGLRARRRAPAWVQVTAGALAALSVAGCWLLAFTR
;
A
#
# COMPACT_ATOMS: atom_id res chain seq x y z
N LEU A 1 -12.57 17.45 -3.42
CA LEU A 1 -13.05 16.06 -3.39
C LEU A 1 -11.89 15.04 -3.44
N HIS A 2 -10.94 15.16 -4.36
CA HIS A 2 -9.82 14.22 -4.51
C HIS A 2 -8.95 14.09 -3.23
N LEU A 3 -8.55 15.23 -2.64
CA LEU A 3 -7.78 15.24 -1.40
C LEU A 3 -8.55 14.58 -0.23
N ALA A 4 -9.83 14.93 -0.07
CA ALA A 4 -10.66 14.35 0.98
C ALA A 4 -10.83 12.84 0.83
N GLY A 5 -11.02 12.35 -0.41
CA GLY A 5 -11.08 10.93 -0.71
C GLY A 5 -9.79 10.20 -0.33
N ASN A 6 -8.63 10.77 -0.70
CA ASN A 6 -7.33 10.22 -0.34
C ASN A 6 -7.11 10.19 1.18
N VAL A 7 -7.48 11.25 1.90
CA VAL A 7 -7.36 11.30 3.37
C VAL A 7 -8.22 10.23 4.03
N ILE A 8 -9.49 10.12 3.65
CA ILE A 8 -10.41 9.12 4.22
C ILE A 8 -9.93 7.70 3.91
N ALA A 9 -9.58 7.41 2.65
CA ALA A 9 -9.08 6.12 2.23
C ALA A 9 -7.77 5.77 2.96
N SER A 10 -6.85 6.73 3.11
CA SER A 10 -5.61 6.55 3.87
C SER A 10 -5.88 6.24 5.34
N LEU A 11 -6.76 6.96 6.01
CA LEU A 11 -7.11 6.70 7.41
C LEU A 11 -7.65 5.27 7.59
N ILE A 12 -8.48 4.80 6.67
CA ILE A 12 -9.07 3.46 6.75
C ILE A 12 -8.02 2.38 6.47
N PHE A 13 -7.32 2.45 5.31
CA PHE A 13 -6.45 1.37 4.87
C PHE A 13 -5.12 1.36 5.59
N VAL A 14 -4.50 2.52 5.80
CA VAL A 14 -3.27 2.66 6.60
C VAL A 14 -3.53 2.21 8.04
N GLY A 15 -4.65 2.66 8.63
CA GLY A 15 -5.07 2.22 9.94
C GLY A 15 -5.32 0.71 10.01
N ALA A 16 -5.89 0.11 8.96
CA ALA A 16 -6.09 -1.34 8.88
C ALA A 16 -4.75 -2.10 8.86
N VAL A 17 -3.80 -1.70 8.00
CA VAL A 17 -2.44 -2.31 7.96
C VAL A 17 -1.75 -2.17 9.30
N GLY A 18 -1.79 -0.97 9.92
CA GLY A 18 -1.20 -0.70 11.24
C GLY A 18 -1.77 -1.58 12.35
N ARG A 19 -3.09 -1.82 12.35
CA ARG A 19 -3.72 -2.73 13.31
C ARG A 19 -3.24 -4.18 13.19
N TRP A 20 -2.88 -4.61 11.98
CA TRP A 20 -2.43 -5.98 11.73
C TRP A 20 -0.94 -6.18 12.01
N LEU A 21 -0.09 -5.28 11.50
CA LEU A 21 1.35 -5.45 11.47
C LEU A 21 2.10 -4.59 12.51
N GLY A 22 1.41 -3.62 13.11
CA GLY A 22 2.01 -2.54 13.89
C GLY A 22 2.35 -1.35 13.00
N SER A 23 2.37 -0.15 13.60
CA SER A 23 2.47 1.13 12.86
C SER A 23 3.78 1.29 12.08
N GLY A 24 4.90 0.92 12.69
CA GLY A 24 6.22 1.10 12.07
C GLY A 24 6.44 0.18 10.87
N VAL A 25 6.16 -1.13 11.03
CA VAL A 25 6.25 -2.10 9.93
C VAL A 25 5.25 -1.75 8.83
N ALA A 26 4.04 -1.34 9.20
CA ALA A 26 3.04 -0.89 8.23
C ALA A 26 3.56 0.28 7.40
N ALA A 27 4.10 1.33 8.04
CA ALA A 27 4.67 2.49 7.34
C ALA A 27 5.80 2.10 6.39
N GLY A 28 6.74 1.27 6.85
CA GLY A 28 7.86 0.79 6.03
C GLY A 28 7.40 -0.02 4.81
N LEU A 29 6.48 -0.97 5.00
CA LEU A 29 5.98 -1.80 3.91
C LEU A 29 5.15 -1.01 2.89
N MET A 30 4.32 -0.07 3.36
CA MET A 30 3.54 0.78 2.48
C MET A 30 4.43 1.71 1.67
N LEU A 31 5.43 2.33 2.29
CA LEU A 31 6.41 3.17 1.59
C LEU A 31 7.18 2.34 0.55
N ALA A 32 7.70 1.18 0.92
CA ALA A 32 8.42 0.30 0.00
C ALA A 32 7.54 -0.14 -1.18
N ALA A 33 6.28 -0.51 -0.92
CA ALA A 33 5.34 -0.89 -1.97
C ALA A 33 4.99 0.30 -2.89
N ALA A 34 4.80 1.50 -2.34
CA ALA A 34 4.55 2.70 -3.13
C ALA A 34 5.75 3.10 -4.00
N VAL A 35 6.97 3.03 -3.46
CA VAL A 35 8.20 3.27 -4.22
C VAL A 35 8.35 2.26 -5.35
N ALA A 36 8.16 0.97 -5.08
CA ALA A 36 8.23 -0.06 -6.11
C ALA A 36 7.16 0.13 -7.20
N ALA A 37 5.94 0.50 -6.82
CA ALA A 37 4.87 0.79 -7.76
C ALA A 37 5.18 2.01 -8.64
N ASN A 38 5.71 3.08 -8.05
CA ASN A 38 6.10 4.28 -8.80
C ASN A 38 7.28 3.99 -9.75
N LEU A 39 8.24 3.15 -9.35
CA LEU A 39 9.32 2.72 -10.24
C LEU A 39 8.79 1.90 -11.44
N LEU A 40 7.82 1.02 -11.21
CA LEU A 40 7.15 0.30 -12.30
C LEU A 40 6.39 1.25 -13.22
N THR A 41 5.67 2.22 -12.66
CA THR A 41 4.97 3.25 -13.43
C THR A 41 5.95 4.05 -14.30
N ALA A 42 7.04 4.51 -13.72
CA ALA A 42 8.08 5.25 -14.43
C ALA A 42 8.72 4.41 -15.55
N ALA A 43 8.95 3.12 -15.31
CA ALA A 43 9.49 2.22 -16.32
C ALA A 43 8.56 2.01 -17.52
N VAL A 44 7.24 2.07 -17.30
CA VAL A 44 6.23 1.91 -18.39
C VAL A 44 6.00 3.21 -19.15
N HIS A 45 5.93 4.35 -18.46
CA HIS A 45 5.67 5.64 -19.13
C HIS A 45 6.91 6.28 -19.76
N GLY A 46 8.10 5.93 -19.26
CA GLY A 46 9.34 6.57 -19.71
C GLY A 46 9.56 7.97 -19.13
N PRO A 47 10.57 8.70 -19.66
CA PRO A 47 10.93 10.03 -19.18
C PRO A 47 9.82 11.06 -19.43
N GLY A 48 9.59 11.97 -18.47
CA GLY A 48 8.65 13.08 -18.58
C GLY A 48 7.24 12.80 -18.04
N HIS A 49 7.02 11.65 -17.41
CA HIS A 49 5.77 11.38 -16.71
C HIS A 49 5.84 11.86 -15.25
N ASP A 50 4.96 12.81 -14.91
CA ASP A 50 4.83 13.32 -13.56
C ASP A 50 3.62 12.67 -12.86
N SER A 51 3.89 11.93 -11.80
CA SER A 51 2.86 11.35 -10.94
C SER A 51 2.82 12.09 -9.60
N VAL A 52 1.71 12.70 -9.28
CA VAL A 52 1.56 13.56 -8.10
C VAL A 52 0.50 12.99 -7.15
N GLY A 53 0.88 12.80 -5.89
CA GLY A 53 -0.06 12.47 -4.82
C GLY A 53 0.29 11.22 -4.02
N ALA A 54 -0.33 11.11 -2.84
CA ALA A 54 -0.17 9.97 -1.94
C ALA A 54 -1.03 8.75 -2.33
N SER A 55 -1.75 8.83 -3.44
CA SER A 55 -2.73 7.80 -3.84
C SER A 55 -2.10 6.44 -4.11
N THR A 56 -0.91 6.39 -4.72
CA THR A 56 -0.17 5.13 -4.93
C THR A 56 0.06 4.41 -3.60
N ALA A 57 0.45 5.14 -2.54
CA ALA A 57 0.62 4.55 -1.21
C ALA A 57 -0.72 4.09 -0.59
N THR A 58 -1.80 4.82 -0.84
CA THR A 58 -3.15 4.42 -0.41
C THR A 58 -3.59 3.13 -1.10
N PHE A 59 -3.36 2.99 -2.42
CA PHE A 59 -3.64 1.76 -3.14
C PHE A 59 -2.70 0.61 -2.75
N ALA A 60 -1.45 0.90 -2.40
CA ALA A 60 -0.55 -0.08 -1.81
C ALA A 60 -1.08 -0.58 -0.46
N ALA A 61 -1.58 0.30 0.41
CA ALA A 61 -2.21 -0.09 1.67
C ALA A 61 -3.46 -0.97 1.44
N LEU A 62 -4.33 -0.59 0.50
CA LEU A 62 -5.48 -1.40 0.09
C LEU A 62 -5.06 -2.78 -0.40
N GLY A 63 -4.01 -2.84 -1.24
CA GLY A 63 -3.42 -4.09 -1.71
C GLY A 63 -2.91 -4.95 -0.56
N ILE A 64 -2.12 -4.38 0.36
CA ILE A 64 -1.59 -5.10 1.53
C ILE A 64 -2.74 -5.70 2.36
N VAL A 65 -3.79 -4.92 2.65
CA VAL A 65 -4.96 -5.42 3.38
C VAL A 65 -5.63 -6.57 2.63
N SER A 66 -5.80 -6.43 1.31
CA SER A 66 -6.44 -7.45 0.47
C SER A 66 -5.63 -8.75 0.48
N GLY A 67 -4.30 -8.68 0.33
CA GLY A 67 -3.40 -9.83 0.37
C GLY A 67 -3.36 -10.52 1.74
N LEU A 68 -3.27 -9.75 2.83
CA LEU A 68 -3.34 -10.27 4.20
C LEU A 68 -4.66 -11.00 4.47
N GLN A 69 -5.77 -10.41 4.05
CA GLN A 69 -7.11 -10.99 4.22
C GLN A 69 -7.29 -12.25 3.37
N LEU A 70 -6.76 -12.28 2.14
CA LEU A 70 -6.74 -13.46 1.28
C LEU A 70 -6.09 -14.64 2.00
N VAL A 71 -4.86 -14.45 2.49
CA VAL A 71 -4.12 -15.51 3.19
C VAL A 71 -4.84 -15.95 4.46
N ARG A 72 -5.36 -15.01 5.24
CA ARG A 72 -6.13 -15.33 6.45
C ARG A 72 -7.34 -16.20 6.14
N ARG A 73 -8.17 -15.79 5.18
CA ARG A 73 -9.37 -16.56 4.80
C ARG A 73 -9.03 -17.91 4.21
N TRP A 74 -7.96 -17.98 3.45
CA TRP A 74 -7.48 -19.25 2.90
C TRP A 74 -7.07 -20.24 3.99
N ARG A 75 -6.47 -19.75 5.08
CA ARG A 75 -6.07 -20.57 6.25
C ARG A 75 -7.24 -20.99 7.14
N LEU A 76 -8.35 -20.27 7.13
CA LEU A 76 -9.50 -20.51 7.99
C LEU A 76 -10.44 -21.64 7.48
N GLY A 77 -10.01 -22.47 6.54
CA GLY A 77 -10.74 -23.65 6.09
C GLY A 77 -12.17 -23.39 5.57
N PRO A 78 -13.17 -23.23 6.43
CA PRO A 78 -14.57 -23.03 5.99
C PRO A 78 -14.78 -21.80 5.11
N LEU A 79 -13.94 -20.78 5.27
CA LEU A 79 -13.97 -19.54 4.50
C LEU A 79 -13.13 -19.58 3.22
N ARG A 80 -12.44 -20.70 2.94
CA ARG A 80 -11.55 -20.86 1.79
C ARG A 80 -12.24 -20.55 0.45
N ARG A 81 -13.50 -20.99 0.29
CA ARG A 81 -14.29 -20.72 -0.93
C ARG A 81 -14.53 -19.23 -1.19
N ARG A 82 -14.46 -18.38 -0.15
CA ARG A 82 -14.61 -16.92 -0.23
C ARG A 82 -13.32 -16.18 0.01
N ALA A 83 -12.17 -16.88 -0.08
CA ALA A 83 -10.86 -16.25 0.16
C ALA A 83 -10.54 -15.14 -0.87
N TRP A 84 -11.08 -15.24 -2.09
CA TRP A 84 -10.92 -14.26 -3.14
C TRP A 84 -11.66 -12.93 -2.90
N LEU A 85 -12.67 -12.89 -2.01
CA LEU A 85 -13.49 -11.70 -1.77
C LEU A 85 -12.67 -10.43 -1.41
N PRO A 86 -11.62 -10.49 -0.59
CA PRO A 86 -10.80 -9.31 -0.32
C PRO A 86 -10.10 -8.75 -1.56
N ILE A 87 -9.68 -9.61 -2.47
CA ILE A 87 -9.10 -9.19 -3.75
C ILE A 87 -10.18 -8.56 -4.63
N GLY A 88 -11.34 -9.20 -4.75
CA GLY A 88 -12.49 -8.64 -5.47
C GLY A 88 -12.93 -7.28 -4.93
N ALA A 89 -12.99 -7.12 -3.60
CA ALA A 89 -13.28 -5.85 -2.97
C ALA A 89 -12.20 -4.79 -3.25
N GLY A 90 -10.92 -5.19 -3.23
CA GLY A 90 -9.81 -4.30 -3.60
C GLY A 90 -9.91 -3.82 -5.03
N LEU A 91 -10.23 -4.71 -5.98
CA LEU A 91 -10.45 -4.36 -7.38
C LEU A 91 -11.67 -3.48 -7.59
N ALA A 92 -12.78 -3.74 -6.87
CA ALA A 92 -13.97 -2.90 -6.94
C ALA A 92 -13.69 -1.48 -6.42
N LEU A 93 -12.97 -1.36 -5.31
CA LEU A 93 -12.54 -0.06 -4.79
C LEU A 93 -11.55 0.64 -5.73
N PHE A 94 -10.66 -0.11 -6.37
CA PHE A 94 -9.80 0.44 -7.41
C PHE A 94 -10.62 1.00 -8.58
N ALA A 95 -11.60 0.25 -9.09
CA ALA A 95 -12.46 0.71 -10.18
C ALA A 95 -13.27 1.97 -9.80
N MET A 96 -13.67 2.08 -8.53
CA MET A 96 -14.45 3.21 -8.04
C MET A 96 -13.62 4.45 -7.72
N LEU A 97 -12.43 4.29 -7.17
CA LEU A 97 -11.61 5.39 -6.64
C LEU A 97 -10.33 5.64 -7.44
N GLY A 98 -9.84 4.63 -8.15
CA GLY A 98 -8.56 4.65 -8.85
C GLY A 98 -8.61 5.17 -10.28
N VAL A 99 -9.82 5.30 -10.85
CA VAL A 99 -10.03 5.68 -12.25
C VAL A 99 -10.73 7.04 -12.30
N GLY A 100 -10.11 8.01 -12.95
CA GLY A 100 -10.66 9.36 -13.12
C GLY A 100 -9.81 10.17 -14.10
N GLU A 101 -10.34 11.25 -14.65
CA GLU A 101 -9.69 12.07 -15.70
C GLU A 101 -8.29 12.61 -15.30
N ARG A 102 -8.03 12.75 -14.01
CA ARG A 102 -6.75 13.23 -13.47
C ARG A 102 -6.02 12.19 -12.61
N ALA A 103 -6.44 10.91 -12.69
CA ALA A 103 -5.86 9.83 -11.89
C ALA A 103 -4.76 9.14 -12.69
N ASP A 104 -3.61 8.93 -12.05
CA ASP A 104 -2.58 8.02 -12.56
C ASP A 104 -3.01 6.58 -12.33
N VAL A 105 -3.83 6.07 -13.26
CA VAL A 105 -4.45 4.74 -13.16
C VAL A 105 -3.40 3.64 -13.08
N LEU A 106 -2.27 3.78 -13.78
CA LEU A 106 -1.17 2.80 -13.74
C LEU A 106 -0.47 2.80 -12.39
N ALA A 107 -0.17 3.96 -11.83
CA ALA A 107 0.42 4.04 -10.49
C ALA A 107 -0.49 3.44 -9.43
N HIS A 108 -1.81 3.67 -9.53
CA HIS A 108 -2.80 3.06 -8.64
C HIS A 108 -2.86 1.54 -8.81
N LEU A 109 -2.87 1.05 -10.05
CA LEU A 109 -2.89 -0.38 -10.34
C LEU A 109 -1.62 -1.06 -9.82
N PHE A 110 -0.44 -0.51 -10.09
CA PHE A 110 0.80 -1.05 -9.56
C PHE A 110 0.84 -0.96 -8.04
N GLY A 111 0.34 0.12 -7.43
CA GLY A 111 0.17 0.23 -5.99
C GLY A 111 -0.64 -0.94 -5.41
N LEU A 112 -1.81 -1.19 -5.99
CA LEU A 112 -2.69 -2.29 -5.58
C LEU A 112 -2.01 -3.66 -5.75
N LEU A 113 -1.38 -3.93 -6.89
CA LEU A 113 -0.77 -5.23 -7.21
C LEU A 113 0.46 -5.51 -6.33
N VAL A 114 1.39 -4.54 -6.25
CA VAL A 114 2.58 -4.66 -5.40
C VAL A 114 2.17 -4.77 -3.94
N GLY A 115 1.23 -3.96 -3.49
CA GLY A 115 0.68 -4.05 -2.15
C GLY A 115 0.05 -5.42 -1.86
N ALA A 116 -0.73 -5.97 -2.79
CA ALA A 116 -1.35 -7.29 -2.63
C ALA A 116 -0.28 -8.39 -2.52
N LEU A 117 0.76 -8.34 -3.35
CA LEU A 117 1.89 -9.27 -3.28
C LEU A 117 2.58 -9.19 -1.91
N VAL A 118 2.91 -7.98 -1.45
CA VAL A 118 3.49 -7.75 -0.12
C VAL A 118 2.57 -8.30 0.97
N GLY A 119 1.28 -8.03 0.90
CA GLY A 119 0.28 -8.53 1.84
C GLY A 119 0.21 -10.05 1.90
N VAL A 120 0.27 -10.72 0.74
CA VAL A 120 0.32 -12.18 0.65
C VAL A 120 1.61 -12.72 1.28
N VAL A 121 2.77 -12.18 0.90
CA VAL A 121 4.07 -12.63 1.41
C VAL A 121 4.15 -12.48 2.92
N VAL A 122 3.76 -11.32 3.44
CA VAL A 122 3.73 -11.06 4.89
C VAL A 122 2.70 -11.95 5.57
N GLY A 123 1.51 -12.10 5.01
CA GLY A 123 0.47 -12.97 5.53
C GLY A 123 0.89 -14.43 5.62
N LEU A 124 1.71 -14.91 4.68
CA LEU A 124 2.24 -16.28 4.71
C LEU A 124 3.34 -16.46 5.75
N ARG A 125 4.19 -15.45 5.99
CA ARG A 125 5.37 -15.53 6.85
C ARG A 125 5.13 -15.04 8.28
N ALA A 126 4.43 -13.92 8.45
CA ALA A 126 4.22 -13.31 9.75
C ALA A 126 3.06 -13.98 10.50
N ARG A 127 3.39 -14.72 11.56
CA ARG A 127 2.41 -15.32 12.47
C ARG A 127 2.08 -14.42 13.68
N ARG A 128 2.96 -13.48 14.00
CA ARG A 128 2.86 -12.53 15.12
C ARG A 128 3.34 -11.16 14.66
N ARG A 129 2.93 -10.11 15.39
CA ARG A 129 3.48 -8.78 15.19
C ARG A 129 4.99 -8.78 15.49
N ALA A 130 5.72 -8.00 14.71
CA ALA A 130 7.13 -7.77 14.96
C ALA A 130 7.34 -7.07 16.32
N PRO A 131 8.46 -7.35 17.02
CA PRO A 131 8.78 -6.75 18.30
C PRO A 131 8.93 -5.22 18.21
N ALA A 132 8.86 -4.54 19.36
CA ALA A 132 8.85 -3.08 19.42
C ALA A 132 10.06 -2.43 18.72
N TRP A 133 11.24 -2.98 18.87
CA TRP A 133 12.44 -2.44 18.22
C TRP A 133 12.34 -2.47 16.68
N VAL A 134 11.77 -3.54 16.10
CA VAL A 134 11.52 -3.60 14.64
C VAL A 134 10.49 -2.55 14.23
N GLN A 135 9.45 -2.32 15.04
CA GLN A 135 8.46 -1.28 14.78
C GLN A 135 9.09 0.10 14.76
N VAL A 136 9.91 0.41 15.77
CA VAL A 136 10.60 1.70 15.88
C VAL A 136 11.56 1.90 14.71
N THR A 137 12.39 0.90 14.43
CA THR A 137 13.37 0.97 13.34
C THR A 137 12.70 1.14 11.97
N ALA A 138 11.70 0.33 11.66
CA ALA A 138 10.99 0.43 10.38
C ALA A 138 10.26 1.78 10.23
N GLY A 139 9.62 2.25 11.30
CA GLY A 139 8.95 3.55 11.29
C GLY A 139 9.92 4.71 11.15
N ALA A 140 11.06 4.68 11.86
CA ALA A 140 12.11 5.69 11.77
C ALA A 140 12.72 5.73 10.36
N LEU A 141 13.04 4.57 9.78
CA LEU A 141 13.57 4.49 8.42
C LEU A 141 12.57 5.05 7.39
N ALA A 142 11.29 4.73 7.52
CA ALA A 142 10.27 5.28 6.64
C ALA A 142 10.18 6.81 6.76
N ALA A 143 10.14 7.33 7.99
CA ALA A 143 10.07 8.78 8.25
C ALA A 143 11.31 9.51 7.73
N LEU A 144 12.51 8.98 8.00
CA LEU A 144 13.78 9.56 7.53
C LEU A 144 13.89 9.52 6.00
N SER A 145 13.41 8.45 5.35
CA SER A 145 13.40 8.39 3.88
C SER A 145 12.51 9.49 3.29
N VAL A 146 11.30 9.68 3.83
CA VAL A 146 10.40 10.75 3.37
C VAL A 146 11.01 12.13 3.63
N ALA A 147 11.51 12.37 4.84
CA ALA A 147 12.16 13.65 5.18
C ALA A 147 13.38 13.93 4.30
N GLY A 148 14.21 12.93 4.05
CA GLY A 148 15.38 13.04 3.18
C GLY A 148 14.99 13.40 1.74
N CYS A 149 13.95 12.77 1.18
CA CYS A 149 13.43 13.12 -0.15
C CYS A 149 12.95 14.58 -0.22
N TRP A 150 12.23 15.04 0.80
CA TRP A 150 11.79 16.44 0.87
C TRP A 150 12.94 17.43 0.98
N LEU A 151 13.93 17.15 1.84
CA LEU A 151 15.12 17.98 1.96
C LEU A 151 15.87 18.10 0.64
N LEU A 152 16.05 16.98 -0.06
CA LEU A 152 16.70 16.99 -1.38
C LEU A 152 15.87 17.76 -2.43
N ALA A 153 14.55 17.71 -2.36
CA ALA A 153 13.69 18.47 -3.27
C ALA A 153 13.76 19.98 -3.05
N PHE A 154 13.93 20.43 -1.81
CA PHE A 154 14.07 21.86 -1.48
C PHE A 154 15.46 22.44 -1.73
N THR A 155 16.48 21.59 -1.87
CA THR A 155 17.88 22.03 -2.11
C THR A 155 18.25 22.03 -3.61
N ARG A 156 17.37 21.60 -4.49
CA ARG A 156 17.52 21.65 -5.95
C ARG A 156 16.75 22.80 -6.57
#